data_18d48e2d4ad8a6de49686d1782d9b92b
#
_entry.id   18d48e2d4ad8a6de49686d1782d9b92b
#
_cell.length_a   1.000
_cell.length_b   1.000
_cell.length_c   1.000
_cell.angle_alpha   90.00
_cell.angle_beta   90.00
_cell.angle_gamma   90.00
#
_symmetry.space_group_name_H-M   'P 1'
#
loop_
_entity.id
_entity.type
_entity.pdbx_description
1 polymer ?
#
loop_
_entity_poly.entity_id
_entity_poly.type
_entity_poly.pdbx_seq_one_letter_code
_entity_poly.pdbx_strand_id
1 'polypeptide(L)'
;TIILKRIPHNLFFSRTFNYSFSSKKIKSQSTDIFKNLSLFFEEDLIKLDFKVNKLPKNILSEAKRLLPNSNYVGFSITQGNEYRKKSWSIYKFISLANKSLIKNKVPVFFIEKNQEHIIEKIKNQVPGALFPETNSDLACPALVTALSSRLDQAVSIDNGVMHMMGLADIPMVVLF
;
A
#
# COMPACT_ATOMS: atom_id res chain seq x y z
N THR A 1 10.76 18.80 -20.31
CA THR A 1 10.50 18.42 -18.89
C THR A 1 9.03 18.62 -18.60
N ILE A 2 8.37 17.58 -18.09
CA ILE A 2 6.98 17.63 -17.64
C ILE A 2 6.98 17.75 -16.12
N ILE A 3 6.28 18.73 -15.60
CA ILE A 3 6.07 18.88 -14.17
C ILE A 3 4.58 18.80 -13.89
N LEU A 4 4.19 17.79 -13.09
CA LEU A 4 2.83 17.62 -12.63
C LEU A 4 2.59 18.53 -11.44
N LYS A 5 1.77 19.55 -11.61
CA LYS A 5 1.46 20.51 -10.56
C LYS A 5 0.55 19.86 -9.51
N ARG A 6 1.07 19.73 -8.32
CA ARG A 6 0.32 19.24 -7.13
C ARG A 6 0.00 20.33 -6.12
N ILE A 7 0.83 21.37 -6.08
CA ILE A 7 0.76 22.40 -5.05
C ILE A 7 0.14 23.66 -5.67
N PRO A 8 -0.99 24.15 -5.15
CA PRO A 8 -1.75 25.23 -5.78
C PRO A 8 -0.98 26.56 -5.88
N HIS A 9 -0.01 26.78 -5.01
CA HIS A 9 0.77 28.03 -4.95
C HIS A 9 2.10 27.99 -5.70
N ASN A 10 2.41 26.88 -6.40
CA ASN A 10 3.59 26.87 -7.26
C ASN A 10 3.35 27.72 -8.51
N LEU A 11 4.23 28.69 -8.72
CA LEU A 11 4.28 29.45 -9.96
C LEU A 11 5.10 28.69 -11.00
N PHE A 12 4.48 28.36 -12.12
CA PHE A 12 5.16 27.76 -13.25
C PHE A 12 5.42 28.83 -14.32
N PHE A 13 6.68 29.06 -14.60
CA PHE A 13 7.08 29.93 -15.72
C PHE A 13 7.05 29.09 -16.99
N SER A 14 6.13 29.38 -17.89
CA SER A 14 5.93 28.64 -19.14
C SER A 14 7.20 28.60 -20.04
N ARG A 15 8.12 29.54 -19.90
CA ARG A 15 9.41 29.52 -20.59
C ARG A 15 10.37 28.44 -20.12
N THR A 16 10.15 27.86 -18.93
CA THR A 16 11.00 26.82 -18.34
C THR A 16 10.51 25.42 -18.70
N PHE A 17 9.24 25.27 -19.07
CA PHE A 17 8.59 23.99 -19.34
C PHE A 17 7.92 24.02 -20.72
N ASN A 18 8.07 22.92 -21.47
CA ASN A 18 7.41 22.78 -22.77
C ASN A 18 5.89 22.64 -22.61
N TYR A 19 5.47 21.98 -21.54
CA TYR A 19 4.07 21.76 -21.20
C TYR A 19 3.82 22.04 -19.73
N SER A 20 2.73 22.69 -19.42
CA SER A 20 2.22 22.84 -18.07
C SER A 20 0.70 22.66 -18.05
N PHE A 21 0.20 21.93 -17.11
CA PHE A 21 -1.22 21.70 -16.90
C PHE A 21 -1.59 21.91 -15.43
N SER A 22 -2.72 22.56 -15.20
CA SER A 22 -3.27 22.77 -13.86
C SER A 22 -4.74 22.36 -13.83
N SER A 23 -5.06 21.32 -13.10
CA SER A 23 -6.46 20.97 -12.82
C SER A 23 -6.98 21.71 -11.60
N LYS A 24 -8.11 22.41 -11.75
CA LYS A 24 -8.80 23.09 -10.63
C LYS A 24 -9.58 22.14 -9.74
N LYS A 25 -9.92 20.94 -10.23
CA LYS A 25 -10.71 19.93 -9.50
C LYS A 25 -10.06 18.55 -9.68
N ILE A 26 -9.07 18.25 -8.84
CA ILE A 26 -8.43 16.95 -8.81
C ILE A 26 -9.28 16.04 -7.93
N LYS A 27 -9.90 15.02 -8.51
CA LYS A 27 -10.66 13.99 -7.76
C LYS A 27 -9.73 12.94 -7.16
N SER A 28 -8.67 12.58 -7.86
CA SER A 28 -7.66 11.64 -7.39
C SER A 28 -6.31 11.92 -8.08
N GLN A 29 -5.23 11.49 -7.45
CA GLN A 29 -3.88 11.63 -8.00
C GLN A 29 -3.72 10.89 -9.33
N SER A 30 -4.28 9.69 -9.46
CA SER A 30 -4.23 8.92 -10.70
C SER A 30 -4.94 9.65 -11.84
N THR A 31 -6.11 10.23 -11.59
CA THR A 31 -6.84 11.02 -12.60
C THR A 31 -6.04 12.21 -13.09
N ASP A 32 -5.32 12.89 -12.21
CA ASP A 32 -4.47 14.03 -12.58
C ASP A 32 -3.26 13.60 -13.40
N ILE A 33 -2.63 12.49 -13.05
CA ILE A 33 -1.52 11.90 -13.82
C ILE A 33 -2.00 11.52 -15.22
N PHE A 34 -3.13 10.83 -15.37
CA PHE A 34 -3.67 10.44 -16.67
C PHE A 34 -3.97 11.65 -17.56
N LYS A 35 -4.59 12.70 -17.02
CA LYS A 35 -4.87 13.93 -17.75
C LYS A 35 -3.60 14.61 -18.24
N ASN A 36 -2.58 14.68 -17.40
CA ASN A 36 -1.30 15.28 -17.78
C ASN A 36 -0.57 14.46 -18.84
N LEU A 37 -0.61 13.14 -18.76
CA LEU A 37 -0.03 12.25 -19.75
C LEU A 37 -0.79 12.30 -21.09
N SER A 38 -2.13 12.37 -21.06
CA SER A 38 -2.95 12.53 -22.28
C SER A 38 -2.57 13.78 -23.06
N LEU A 39 -2.32 14.91 -22.38
CA LEU A 39 -1.84 16.14 -23.03
C LEU A 39 -0.48 15.97 -23.71
N PHE A 40 0.38 15.12 -23.14
CA PHE A 40 1.71 14.88 -23.70
C PHE A 40 1.69 13.94 -24.91
N PHE A 41 0.85 12.92 -24.86
CA PHE A 41 0.76 11.92 -25.93
C PHE A 41 -0.29 12.27 -27.00
N GLU A 42 -1.02 13.38 -26.81
CA GLU A 42 -2.13 13.79 -27.70
C GLU A 42 -3.20 12.70 -27.89
N GLU A 43 -3.30 11.79 -26.91
CA GLU A 43 -4.23 10.66 -26.89
C GLU A 43 -4.98 10.60 -25.57
N ASP A 44 -6.23 10.14 -25.59
CA ASP A 44 -6.98 9.79 -24.39
C ASP A 44 -6.44 8.49 -23.80
N LEU A 45 -5.67 8.60 -22.71
CA LEU A 45 -5.17 7.43 -22.03
C LEU A 45 -6.31 6.66 -21.34
N ILE A 46 -6.48 5.42 -21.75
CA ILE A 46 -7.44 4.51 -21.13
C ILE A 46 -7.01 4.23 -19.70
N LYS A 47 -7.91 4.45 -18.76
CA LYS A 47 -7.69 4.07 -17.36
C LYS A 47 -7.52 2.54 -17.30
N LEU A 48 -6.34 2.09 -16.92
CA LEU A 48 -6.08 0.66 -16.75
C LEU A 48 -6.92 0.12 -15.59
N ASP A 49 -7.76 -0.87 -15.89
CA ASP A 49 -8.47 -1.66 -14.88
C ASP A 49 -7.51 -2.71 -14.32
N PHE A 50 -6.94 -2.42 -13.15
CA PHE A 50 -6.05 -3.33 -12.47
C PHE A 50 -6.85 -4.48 -11.85
N LYS A 51 -6.42 -5.71 -12.13
CA LYS A 51 -7.00 -6.93 -11.54
C LYS A 51 -5.89 -7.79 -10.96
N VAL A 52 -6.01 -8.14 -9.69
CA VAL A 52 -5.01 -8.96 -8.98
C VAL A 52 -4.75 -10.29 -9.68
N ASN A 53 -5.77 -10.92 -10.27
CA ASN A 53 -5.65 -12.19 -10.98
C ASN A 53 -4.81 -12.12 -12.27
N LYS A 54 -4.47 -10.91 -12.75
CA LYS A 54 -3.54 -10.69 -13.87
C LYS A 54 -2.09 -10.59 -13.44
N LEU A 55 -1.78 -10.63 -12.15
CA LEU A 55 -0.42 -10.70 -11.67
C LEU A 55 0.27 -12.00 -12.13
N PRO A 56 1.60 -12.04 -12.24
CA PRO A 56 2.35 -13.24 -12.61
C PRO A 56 1.98 -14.45 -11.75
N LYS A 57 1.88 -15.62 -12.36
CA LYS A 57 1.44 -16.87 -11.68
C LYS A 57 2.32 -17.24 -10.49
N ASN A 58 3.64 -17.04 -10.60
CA ASN A 58 4.56 -17.28 -9.49
C ASN A 58 4.27 -16.40 -8.28
N ILE A 59 3.91 -15.12 -8.48
CA ILE A 59 3.52 -14.19 -7.42
C ILE A 59 2.21 -14.66 -6.75
N LEU A 60 1.21 -15.03 -7.54
CA LEU A 60 -0.08 -15.53 -7.01
C LEU A 60 0.09 -16.83 -6.23
N SER A 61 0.92 -17.75 -6.74
CA SER A 61 1.22 -19.02 -6.07
C SER A 61 1.96 -18.79 -4.75
N GLU A 62 2.93 -17.87 -4.75
CA GLU A 62 3.67 -17.52 -3.55
C GLU A 62 2.78 -16.88 -2.48
N ALA A 63 1.90 -15.96 -2.87
CA ALA A 63 0.93 -15.37 -1.96
C ALA A 63 0.00 -16.43 -1.34
N LYS A 64 -0.42 -17.43 -2.13
CA LYS A 64 -1.22 -18.57 -1.65
C LYS A 64 -0.42 -19.47 -0.71
N ARG A 65 0.87 -19.68 -0.96
CA ARG A 65 1.76 -20.45 -0.07
C ARG A 65 1.93 -19.79 1.28
N LEU A 66 2.14 -18.46 1.29
CA LEU A 66 2.39 -17.67 2.50
C LEU A 66 1.14 -17.45 3.35
N LEU A 67 -0.01 -17.29 2.71
CA LEU A 67 -1.31 -17.11 3.35
C LEU A 67 -2.33 -18.13 2.77
N PRO A 68 -2.24 -19.41 3.12
CA PRO A 68 -3.02 -20.47 2.47
C PRO A 68 -4.52 -20.46 2.82
N ASN A 69 -4.88 -19.94 3.98
CA ASN A 69 -6.24 -19.98 4.53
C ASN A 69 -7.02 -18.68 4.23
N SER A 70 -8.02 -18.42 5.01
CA SER A 70 -8.83 -17.21 5.10
C SER A 70 -8.80 -16.65 6.53
N ASN A 71 -9.56 -15.61 6.79
CA ASN A 71 -9.69 -14.93 8.09
C ASN A 71 -8.45 -14.13 8.52
N TYR A 72 -7.80 -13.47 7.56
CA TYR A 72 -6.66 -12.62 7.81
C TYR A 72 -7.03 -11.15 7.99
N VAL A 73 -6.37 -10.48 8.96
CA VAL A 73 -6.41 -9.03 9.13
C VAL A 73 -5.02 -8.46 8.89
N GLY A 74 -4.89 -7.60 7.89
CA GLY A 74 -3.63 -6.97 7.52
C GLY A 74 -3.29 -5.75 8.38
N PHE A 75 -2.03 -5.60 8.72
CA PHE A 75 -1.48 -4.43 9.42
C PHE A 75 -0.27 -3.89 8.68
N SER A 76 -0.33 -2.63 8.25
CA SER A 76 0.81 -1.91 7.69
C SER A 76 1.16 -0.75 8.60
N ILE A 77 2.29 -0.87 9.30
CA ILE A 77 2.63 -0.03 10.45
C ILE A 77 3.90 0.78 10.27
N THR A 78 4.72 0.46 9.25
CA THR A 78 6.03 1.07 9.04
C THR A 78 5.95 2.25 8.09
N GLN A 79 6.66 3.32 8.42
CA GLN A 79 6.80 4.49 7.56
C GLN A 79 8.07 4.40 6.72
N GLY A 80 7.94 4.63 5.39
CA GLY A 80 9.10 4.78 4.52
C GLY A 80 9.86 6.11 4.71
N ASN A 81 9.26 7.08 5.41
CA ASN A 81 9.88 8.38 5.68
C ASN A 81 9.56 8.85 7.10
N GLU A 82 10.54 8.77 7.99
CA GLU A 82 10.44 9.11 9.42
C GLU A 82 10.12 10.59 9.67
N TYR A 83 10.47 11.49 8.74
CA TYR A 83 10.21 12.93 8.88
C TYR A 83 8.72 13.30 8.91
N ARG A 84 7.85 12.43 8.40
CA ARG A 84 6.40 12.74 8.31
C ARG A 84 5.63 12.60 9.62
N LYS A 85 6.20 12.00 10.67
CA LYS A 85 5.60 11.79 12.00
C LYS A 85 4.13 11.31 11.98
N LYS A 86 3.76 10.51 10.99
CA LYS A 86 2.39 10.00 10.79
C LYS A 86 2.22 8.59 11.37
N SER A 87 3.07 8.19 12.31
CA SER A 87 3.02 6.85 12.89
C SER A 87 2.05 6.80 14.06
N TRP A 88 1.20 5.83 14.03
CA TRP A 88 0.45 5.43 15.20
C TRP A 88 1.33 4.55 16.09
N SER A 89 1.14 4.60 17.41
CA SER A 89 1.96 3.81 18.33
C SER A 89 1.85 2.31 18.03
N ILE A 90 3.00 1.63 17.95
CA ILE A 90 3.06 0.17 17.75
C ILE A 90 2.23 -0.61 18.78
N TYR A 91 2.15 -0.13 20.01
CA TYR A 91 1.35 -0.76 21.06
C TYR A 91 -0.15 -0.76 20.75
N LYS A 92 -0.65 0.25 20.06
CA LYS A 92 -2.04 0.31 19.62
C LYS A 92 -2.30 -0.72 18.51
N PHE A 93 -1.36 -0.90 17.57
CA PHE A 93 -1.45 -1.96 16.56
C PHE A 93 -1.41 -3.35 17.19
N ILE A 94 -0.53 -3.59 18.15
CA ILE A 94 -0.46 -4.83 18.93
C ILE A 94 -1.79 -5.08 19.63
N SER A 95 -2.38 -4.06 20.27
CA SER A 95 -3.68 -4.18 20.92
C SER A 95 -4.79 -4.59 19.92
N LEU A 96 -4.81 -3.96 18.74
CA LEU A 96 -5.77 -4.33 17.68
C LEU A 96 -5.55 -5.74 17.15
N ALA A 97 -4.30 -6.13 16.95
CA ALA A 97 -3.95 -7.49 16.51
C ALA A 97 -4.41 -8.55 17.51
N ASN A 98 -4.19 -8.33 18.81
CA ASN A 98 -4.68 -9.22 19.85
C ASN A 98 -6.23 -9.26 19.89
N LYS A 99 -6.92 -8.15 19.66
CA LYS A 99 -8.38 -8.12 19.52
C LYS A 99 -8.86 -8.90 18.28
N SER A 100 -8.09 -8.92 17.21
CA SER A 100 -8.42 -9.73 16.03
C SER A 100 -8.30 -11.21 16.30
N LEU A 101 -7.29 -11.64 17.08
CA LEU A 101 -7.15 -13.04 17.53
C LEU A 101 -8.35 -13.51 18.36
N ILE A 102 -8.86 -12.68 19.28
CA ILE A 102 -10.07 -13.00 20.07
C ILE A 102 -11.28 -13.25 19.14
N LYS A 103 -11.30 -12.63 17.96
CA LYS A 103 -12.35 -12.83 16.95
C LYS A 103 -12.02 -13.92 15.92
N ASN A 104 -11.07 -14.82 16.24
CA ASN A 104 -10.60 -15.90 15.36
C ASN A 104 -10.07 -15.37 14.00
N LYS A 105 -9.49 -14.16 13.99
CA LYS A 105 -8.82 -13.57 12.84
C LYS A 105 -7.31 -13.61 13.04
N VAL A 106 -6.55 -14.02 12.03
CA VAL A 106 -5.10 -14.11 12.09
C VAL A 106 -4.48 -12.78 11.67
N PRO A 107 -3.70 -12.12 12.53
CA PRO A 107 -3.03 -10.88 12.20
C PRO A 107 -1.85 -11.14 11.26
N VAL A 108 -1.78 -10.35 10.18
CA VAL A 108 -0.72 -10.38 9.16
C VAL A 108 -0.06 -9.01 9.12
N PHE A 109 1.22 -8.94 9.43
CA PHE A 109 1.98 -7.70 9.43
C PHE A 109 2.85 -7.59 8.17
N PHE A 110 2.72 -6.47 7.47
CA PHE A 110 3.54 -6.10 6.34
C PHE A 110 4.68 -5.22 6.83
N ILE A 111 5.85 -5.85 7.00
CA ILE A 111 7.06 -5.24 7.56
C ILE A 111 8.25 -5.76 6.75
N GLU A 112 9.09 -4.83 6.30
CA GLU A 112 10.30 -5.16 5.57
C GLU A 112 11.30 -5.98 6.41
N LYS A 113 12.06 -6.87 5.76
CA LYS A 113 13.02 -7.78 6.42
C LYS A 113 14.06 -7.05 7.29
N ASN A 114 14.45 -5.83 6.91
CA ASN A 114 15.44 -5.03 7.63
C ASN A 114 14.96 -4.45 8.96
N GLN A 115 13.69 -4.65 9.32
CA GLN A 115 13.10 -4.14 10.57
C GLN A 115 12.89 -5.24 11.61
N GLU A 116 13.88 -6.07 11.80
CA GLU A 116 13.84 -7.24 12.70
C GLU A 116 13.40 -6.89 14.13
N HIS A 117 13.87 -5.76 14.68
CA HIS A 117 13.50 -5.30 16.02
C HIS A 117 11.98 -5.07 16.20
N ILE A 118 11.30 -4.61 15.14
CA ILE A 118 9.83 -4.44 15.15
C ILE A 118 9.14 -5.80 15.08
N ILE A 119 9.65 -6.68 14.22
CA ILE A 119 9.13 -8.04 14.03
C ILE A 119 9.21 -8.83 15.34
N GLU A 120 10.36 -8.83 15.99
CA GLU A 120 10.56 -9.51 17.29
C GLU A 120 9.63 -8.95 18.37
N LYS A 121 9.52 -7.63 18.45
CA LYS A 121 8.62 -6.98 19.40
C LYS A 121 7.17 -7.42 19.22
N ILE A 122 6.70 -7.56 17.98
CA ILE A 122 5.33 -8.00 17.68
C ILE A 122 5.18 -9.49 17.96
N LYS A 123 6.14 -10.32 17.53
CA LYS A 123 6.12 -11.78 17.78
C LYS A 123 5.95 -12.10 19.27
N ASN A 124 6.65 -11.34 20.12
CA ASN A 124 6.61 -11.54 21.58
C ASN A 124 5.26 -11.14 22.22
N GLN A 125 4.46 -10.30 21.57
CA GLN A 125 3.23 -9.74 22.13
C GLN A 125 1.96 -10.15 21.39
N VAL A 126 2.08 -10.72 20.19
CA VAL A 126 0.95 -11.18 19.37
C VAL A 126 1.22 -12.62 18.92
N PRO A 127 0.83 -13.61 19.72
CA PRO A 127 1.01 -15.02 19.37
C PRO A 127 0.30 -15.36 18.05
N GLY A 128 1.01 -16.02 17.13
CA GLY A 128 0.44 -16.42 15.84
C GLY A 128 0.36 -15.31 14.79
N ALA A 129 0.95 -14.13 15.02
CA ALA A 129 1.11 -13.11 14.00
C ALA A 129 1.98 -13.62 12.84
N LEU A 130 1.55 -13.33 11.61
CA LEU A 130 2.26 -13.73 10.39
C LEU A 130 3.01 -12.53 9.79
N PHE A 131 4.19 -12.83 9.23
CA PHE A 131 5.09 -11.87 8.57
C PHE A 131 5.48 -12.42 7.18
N PRO A 132 4.58 -12.37 6.20
CA PRO A 132 4.78 -13.07 4.94
C PRO A 132 6.00 -12.58 4.16
N GLU A 133 6.34 -11.29 4.22
CA GLU A 133 7.48 -10.73 3.50
C GLU A 133 8.83 -11.26 3.99
N THR A 134 8.93 -11.67 5.25
CA THR A 134 10.16 -12.27 5.81
C THR A 134 10.40 -13.69 5.30
N ASN A 135 9.35 -14.38 4.86
CA ASN A 135 9.35 -15.78 4.46
C ASN A 135 9.33 -15.98 2.93
N SER A 136 9.65 -14.94 2.18
CA SER A 136 9.71 -14.99 0.72
C SER A 136 10.95 -14.30 0.17
N ASP A 137 11.51 -14.88 -0.89
CA ASP A 137 12.58 -14.26 -1.67
C ASP A 137 12.02 -13.37 -2.80
N LEU A 138 10.70 -13.39 -3.01
CA LEU A 138 10.00 -12.59 -4.01
C LEU A 138 9.49 -11.25 -3.45
N ALA A 139 10.13 -10.70 -2.41
CA ALA A 139 9.69 -9.44 -1.80
C ALA A 139 9.64 -8.31 -2.85
N CYS A 140 8.43 -7.94 -3.26
CA CYS A 140 8.16 -6.89 -4.25
C CYS A 140 6.73 -6.35 -4.10
N PRO A 141 6.41 -5.17 -4.66
CA PRO A 141 5.06 -4.60 -4.60
C PRO A 141 3.96 -5.52 -5.14
N ALA A 142 4.25 -6.32 -6.17
CA ALA A 142 3.29 -7.26 -6.72
C ALA A 142 2.92 -8.37 -5.72
N LEU A 143 3.91 -8.88 -4.96
CA LEU A 143 3.65 -9.87 -3.91
C LEU A 143 2.80 -9.28 -2.78
N VAL A 144 3.12 -8.06 -2.32
CA VAL A 144 2.32 -7.38 -1.29
C VAL A 144 0.88 -7.20 -1.75
N THR A 145 0.65 -6.81 -3.01
CA THR A 145 -0.70 -6.69 -3.58
C THR A 145 -1.42 -8.05 -3.63
N ALA A 146 -0.72 -9.11 -4.05
CA ALA A 146 -1.29 -10.45 -4.09
C ALA A 146 -1.61 -11.00 -2.69
N LEU A 147 -0.73 -10.76 -1.70
CA LEU A 147 -1.00 -11.09 -0.29
C LEU A 147 -2.21 -10.31 0.24
N SER A 148 -2.30 -9.02 -0.11
CA SER A 148 -3.41 -8.17 0.32
C SER A 148 -4.77 -8.70 -0.15
N SER A 149 -4.86 -9.25 -1.36
CA SER A 149 -6.11 -9.84 -1.87
C SER A 149 -6.59 -11.08 -1.09
N ARG A 150 -5.78 -11.59 -0.18
CA ARG A 150 -6.13 -12.73 0.70
C ARG A 150 -6.58 -12.29 2.09
N LEU A 151 -6.62 -10.98 2.34
CA LEU A 151 -7.06 -10.41 3.61
C LEU A 151 -8.57 -10.13 3.56
N ASP A 152 -9.24 -10.28 4.70
CA ASP A 152 -10.64 -9.85 4.84
C ASP A 152 -10.74 -8.34 5.02
N GLN A 153 -9.76 -7.75 5.71
CA GLN A 153 -9.68 -6.33 6.00
C GLN A 153 -8.28 -5.92 6.42
N ALA A 154 -7.99 -4.63 6.42
CA ALA A 154 -6.69 -4.13 6.86
C ALA A 154 -6.79 -2.82 7.66
N VAL A 155 -5.75 -2.57 8.46
CA VAL A 155 -5.47 -1.28 9.10
C VAL A 155 -4.08 -0.82 8.66
N SER A 156 -4.01 0.34 8.08
CA SER A 156 -2.76 0.88 7.53
C SER A 156 -2.56 2.34 7.92
N ILE A 157 -1.31 2.75 8.03
CA ILE A 157 -0.95 4.17 7.97
C ILE A 157 -0.80 4.60 6.50
N ASP A 158 -0.68 5.91 6.24
CA ASP A 158 -0.42 6.48 4.91
C ASP A 158 1.01 6.13 4.43
N ASN A 159 1.14 5.02 3.70
CA ASN A 159 2.40 4.50 3.17
C ASN A 159 2.21 3.75 1.83
N GLY A 160 3.29 3.23 1.26
CA GLY A 160 3.26 2.48 -0.01
C GLY A 160 2.40 1.21 0.04
N VAL A 161 2.44 0.47 1.15
CA VAL A 161 1.66 -0.77 1.35
C VAL A 161 0.16 -0.49 1.33
N MET A 162 -0.28 0.64 1.90
CA MET A 162 -1.67 1.08 1.83
C MET A 162 -2.19 1.17 0.38
N HIS A 163 -1.38 1.69 -0.54
CA HIS A 163 -1.76 1.77 -1.95
C HIS A 163 -1.85 0.39 -2.60
N MET A 164 -0.96 -0.55 -2.22
CA MET A 164 -1.00 -1.94 -2.71
C MET A 164 -2.26 -2.67 -2.19
N MET A 165 -2.63 -2.46 -0.92
CA MET A 165 -3.88 -2.94 -0.34
C MET A 165 -5.10 -2.35 -1.07
N GLY A 166 -5.05 -1.06 -1.42
CA GLY A 166 -6.09 -0.40 -2.22
C GLY A 166 -6.22 -0.98 -3.63
N LEU A 167 -5.12 -1.40 -4.27
CA LEU A 167 -5.16 -2.11 -5.55
C LEU A 167 -5.80 -3.50 -5.44
N ALA A 168 -5.71 -4.13 -4.28
CA ALA A 168 -6.35 -5.41 -4.02
C ALA A 168 -7.85 -5.30 -3.69
N ASP A 169 -8.38 -4.08 -3.60
CA ASP A 169 -9.80 -3.75 -3.35
C ASP A 169 -10.35 -4.38 -2.06
N ILE A 170 -9.54 -4.40 -1.00
CA ILE A 170 -9.97 -4.90 0.31
C ILE A 170 -10.49 -3.78 1.21
N PRO A 171 -11.46 -4.07 2.11
CA PRO A 171 -11.89 -3.13 3.13
C PRO A 171 -10.71 -2.68 4.01
N MET A 172 -10.50 -1.37 4.16
CA MET A 172 -9.32 -0.85 4.85
C MET A 172 -9.63 0.40 5.66
N VAL A 173 -9.09 0.46 6.88
CA VAL A 173 -9.02 1.68 7.69
C VAL A 173 -7.63 2.29 7.53
N VAL A 174 -7.59 3.54 7.07
CA VAL A 174 -6.33 4.28 6.90
C VAL A 174 -6.22 5.35 7.98
N LEU A 175 -5.08 5.37 8.66
CA LEU A 175 -4.74 6.33 9.71
C LEU A 175 -3.82 7.41 9.12
N PHE A 176 -4.23 8.68 9.25
CA PHE A 176 -3.49 9.85 8.76
C PHE A 176 -2.91 10.69 9.89
#